data_20667af956e9cfc3f4f8bf1794b88ffa
#
_entry.id   20667af956e9cfc3f4f8bf1794b88ffa
#
_cell.length_a   1.000
_cell.length_b   1.000
_cell.length_c   1.000
_cell.angle_alpha   90.00
_cell.angle_beta   90.00
_cell.angle_gamma   90.00
#
_symmetry.space_group_name_H-M   'P 1'
#
loop_
_entity.id
_entity.type
_entity.pdbx_description
1 polymer ?
#
loop_
_entity_poly.entity_id
_entity_poly.type
_entity_poly.pdbx_seq_one_letter_code
_entity_poly.pdbx_strand_id
1 'polypeptide(L)'
;HLFPKVSVINPKLQATVSRDYLVYSAADIIAHSIEAYFTAEYRPEIIDFLVESNIKTVIRTTEILLNDPQDLNARAEFAWAATLALNGLTHLGISPYGFPNHMIEHSMSAISDVPHGAGLSVIMPAWMQWYQSQRPAQFKRFAKEIFGLDNADDGIQALKSWFDKIGTPTSLKQLGIDDETLAEIIENAAQT
;
A
#
# COMPACT_ATOMS: atom_id res chain seq x y z
N HIS A 1 1.61 -15.07 17.96
CA HIS A 1 1.95 -15.21 16.53
C HIS A 1 2.81 -16.45 16.30
N LEU A 2 2.53 -17.19 15.22
CA LEU A 2 3.31 -18.33 14.79
C LEU A 2 4.07 -17.94 13.51
N PHE A 3 5.39 -18.06 13.56
CA PHE A 3 6.24 -17.78 12.40
C PHE A 3 6.76 -19.09 11.82
N PRO A 4 6.62 -19.35 10.50
CA PRO A 4 7.20 -20.51 9.89
C PRO A 4 8.73 -20.43 9.93
N LYS A 5 9.41 -21.57 10.13
CA LYS A 5 10.88 -21.64 10.03
C LYS A 5 11.34 -21.51 8.58
N VAL A 6 10.52 -21.91 7.64
CA VAL A 6 10.76 -21.84 6.20
C VAL A 6 9.45 -21.56 5.50
N SER A 7 9.46 -20.67 4.53
CA SER A 7 8.34 -20.40 3.63
C SER A 7 8.79 -20.66 2.20
N VAL A 8 7.98 -21.41 1.43
CA VAL A 8 8.20 -21.65 0.01
C VAL A 8 7.14 -20.92 -0.78
N ILE A 9 7.54 -19.93 -1.57
CA ILE A 9 6.66 -19.13 -2.41
C ILE A 9 6.76 -19.66 -3.84
N ASN A 10 5.67 -20.24 -4.34
CA ASN A 10 5.60 -20.74 -5.71
C ASN A 10 4.66 -19.86 -6.55
N PRO A 11 5.18 -19.09 -7.52
CA PRO A 11 4.37 -18.20 -8.35
C PRO A 11 3.25 -18.92 -9.14
N LYS A 12 3.45 -20.19 -9.50
CA LYS A 12 2.42 -20.99 -10.19
C LYS A 12 1.16 -21.18 -9.34
N LEU A 13 1.30 -21.30 -8.02
CA LEU A 13 0.16 -21.46 -7.12
C LEU A 13 -0.63 -20.16 -6.97
N GLN A 14 -0.02 -19.01 -7.27
CA GLN A 14 -0.66 -17.70 -7.23
C GLN A 14 -1.33 -17.32 -8.55
N ALA A 15 -1.15 -18.08 -9.61
CA ALA A 15 -1.72 -17.80 -10.94
C ALA A 15 -3.26 -17.86 -10.97
N THR A 16 -3.88 -18.47 -9.96
CA THR A 16 -5.33 -18.57 -9.80
C THR A 16 -5.96 -17.46 -8.96
N VAL A 17 -5.15 -16.56 -8.42
CA VAL A 17 -5.64 -15.40 -7.67
C VAL A 17 -6.52 -14.53 -8.58
N SER A 18 -7.71 -14.16 -8.09
CA SER A 18 -8.63 -13.33 -8.87
C SER A 18 -8.05 -11.95 -9.15
N ARG A 19 -8.61 -11.29 -10.18
CA ARG A 19 -8.23 -9.92 -10.53
C ARG A 19 -8.36 -8.96 -9.36
N ASP A 20 -9.47 -9.02 -8.63
CA ASP A 20 -9.73 -8.12 -7.51
C ASP A 20 -8.71 -8.33 -6.37
N TYR A 21 -8.44 -9.57 -6.00
CA TYR A 21 -7.41 -9.85 -5.01
C TYR A 21 -5.99 -9.47 -5.46
N LEU A 22 -5.68 -9.53 -6.76
CA LEU A 22 -4.42 -9.02 -7.28
C LEU A 22 -4.27 -7.52 -7.03
N VAL A 23 -5.28 -6.72 -7.40
CA VAL A 23 -5.20 -5.26 -7.27
C VAL A 23 -5.30 -4.81 -5.82
N TYR A 24 -6.06 -5.51 -4.97
CA TYR A 24 -6.11 -5.23 -3.54
C TYR A 24 -4.77 -5.59 -2.85
N SER A 25 -4.15 -6.71 -3.24
CA SER A 25 -2.81 -7.05 -2.76
C SER A 25 -1.77 -6.01 -3.18
N ALA A 26 -1.88 -5.45 -4.39
CA ALA A 26 -0.98 -4.39 -4.84
C ALA A 26 -1.10 -3.13 -3.97
N ALA A 27 -2.33 -2.73 -3.60
CA ALA A 27 -2.55 -1.61 -2.69
C ALA A 27 -1.97 -1.90 -1.30
N ASP A 28 -2.15 -3.11 -0.78
CA ASP A 28 -1.64 -3.52 0.53
C ASP A 28 -0.10 -3.57 0.57
N ILE A 29 0.55 -4.11 -0.46
CA ILE A 29 2.02 -4.11 -0.57
C ILE A 29 2.57 -2.68 -0.58
N ILE A 30 1.91 -1.76 -1.30
CA ILE A 30 2.30 -0.35 -1.30
C ILE A 30 2.09 0.26 0.07
N ALA A 31 0.96 0.00 0.75
CA ALA A 31 0.71 0.50 2.11
C ALA A 31 1.81 0.07 3.08
N HIS A 32 2.11 -1.22 3.15
CA HIS A 32 3.20 -1.74 3.98
C HIS A 32 4.56 -1.10 3.66
N SER A 33 4.80 -0.77 2.39
CA SER A 33 6.05 -0.15 1.97
C SER A 33 6.15 1.32 2.38
N ILE A 34 5.05 2.08 2.35
CA ILE A 34 5.07 3.53 2.60
C ILE A 34 4.88 3.94 4.07
N GLU A 35 4.33 3.06 4.92
CA GLU A 35 3.99 3.43 6.30
C GLU A 35 5.22 3.99 7.04
N ALA A 36 6.26 3.19 7.16
CA ALA A 36 7.49 3.65 7.79
C ALA A 36 8.27 4.65 6.92
N TYR A 37 8.15 4.59 5.59
CA TYR A 37 8.78 5.53 4.67
C TYR A 37 8.35 6.97 4.91
N PHE A 38 7.10 7.21 5.33
CA PHE A 38 6.60 8.54 5.64
C PHE A 38 6.64 8.86 7.14
N THR A 39 6.39 7.89 8.02
CA THR A 39 6.24 8.15 9.46
C THR A 39 7.54 8.09 10.25
N ALA A 40 8.56 7.36 9.78
CA ALA A 40 9.81 7.22 10.52
C ALA A 40 10.53 8.56 10.73
N GLU A 41 11.00 8.80 11.97
CA GLU A 41 11.81 9.98 12.28
C GLU A 41 13.22 9.87 11.69
N TYR A 42 13.78 8.67 11.74
CA TYR A 42 15.07 8.34 11.13
C TYR A 42 14.95 7.08 10.30
N ARG A 43 15.61 7.07 9.16
CA ARG A 43 15.81 5.89 8.32
C ARG A 43 17.11 6.04 7.53
N PRO A 44 17.83 4.94 7.31
CA PRO A 44 18.95 4.91 6.37
C PRO A 44 18.46 5.12 4.94
N GLU A 45 19.21 5.89 4.15
CA GLU A 45 18.83 6.17 2.75
C GLU A 45 18.68 4.89 1.89
N ILE A 46 19.45 3.84 2.19
CA ILE A 46 19.31 2.53 1.52
C ILE A 46 17.89 1.95 1.67
N ILE A 47 17.22 2.24 2.78
CA ILE A 47 15.84 1.79 3.01
C ILE A 47 14.88 2.58 2.11
N ASP A 48 15.10 3.88 1.93
CA ASP A 48 14.31 4.66 0.96
C ASP A 48 14.41 4.05 -0.45
N PHE A 49 15.62 3.72 -0.92
CA PHE A 49 15.83 3.08 -2.22
C PHE A 49 15.15 1.71 -2.33
N LEU A 50 15.19 0.90 -1.27
CA LEU A 50 14.52 -0.41 -1.25
C LEU A 50 12.99 -0.26 -1.36
N VAL A 51 12.41 0.66 -0.57
CA VAL A 51 10.97 0.97 -0.60
C VAL A 51 10.55 1.47 -1.97
N GLU A 52 11.28 2.43 -2.53
CA GLU A 52 11.01 3.01 -3.86
C GLU A 52 11.08 1.97 -4.97
N SER A 53 12.09 1.09 -4.93
CA SER A 53 12.23 -0.02 -5.87
C SER A 53 11.09 -1.03 -5.73
N ASN A 54 10.67 -1.32 -4.48
CA ASN A 54 9.56 -2.22 -4.21
C ASN A 54 8.26 -1.70 -4.80
N ILE A 55 7.92 -0.42 -4.55
CA ILE A 55 6.71 0.21 -5.07
C ILE A 55 6.70 0.22 -6.62
N LYS A 56 7.82 0.61 -7.24
CA LYS A 56 7.96 0.59 -8.72
C LYS A 56 7.77 -0.82 -9.29
N THR A 57 8.27 -1.84 -8.59
CA THR A 57 8.08 -3.25 -8.98
C THR A 57 6.62 -3.65 -8.89
N VAL A 58 5.92 -3.30 -7.81
CA VAL A 58 4.48 -3.59 -7.65
C VAL A 58 3.67 -2.93 -8.75
N ILE A 59 3.88 -1.64 -9.02
CA ILE A 59 3.17 -0.91 -10.08
C ILE A 59 3.36 -1.62 -11.42
N ARG A 60 4.59 -1.88 -11.82
CA ARG A 60 4.92 -2.51 -13.10
C ARG A 60 4.34 -3.93 -13.22
N THR A 61 4.55 -4.76 -12.20
CA THR A 61 4.12 -6.17 -12.26
C THR A 61 2.60 -6.30 -12.19
N THR A 62 1.91 -5.44 -11.46
CA THR A 62 0.44 -5.40 -11.45
C THR A 62 -0.10 -5.11 -12.84
N GLU A 63 0.44 -4.14 -13.55
CA GLU A 63 0.00 -3.80 -14.91
C GLU A 63 0.26 -4.95 -15.90
N ILE A 64 1.40 -5.65 -15.77
CA ILE A 64 1.68 -6.85 -16.58
C ILE A 64 0.63 -7.93 -16.27
N LEU A 65 0.39 -8.23 -15.00
CA LEU A 65 -0.51 -9.31 -14.57
C LEU A 65 -1.99 -9.02 -14.85
N LEU A 66 -2.39 -7.76 -14.97
CA LEU A 66 -3.72 -7.38 -15.43
C LEU A 66 -3.93 -7.69 -16.92
N ASN A 67 -2.86 -7.64 -17.73
CA ASN A 67 -2.89 -7.96 -19.16
C ASN A 67 -2.64 -9.46 -19.42
N ASP A 68 -1.69 -10.06 -18.69
CA ASP A 68 -1.37 -11.49 -18.76
C ASP A 68 -1.28 -12.08 -17.34
N PRO A 69 -2.37 -12.63 -16.82
CA PRO A 69 -2.40 -13.23 -15.48
C PRO A 69 -1.51 -14.48 -15.35
N GLN A 70 -1.05 -15.04 -16.44
CA GLN A 70 -0.21 -16.24 -16.46
C GLN A 70 1.29 -15.94 -16.61
N ASP A 71 1.70 -14.66 -16.66
CA ASP A 71 3.11 -14.29 -16.65
C ASP A 71 3.76 -14.67 -15.31
N LEU A 72 4.47 -15.81 -15.31
CA LEU A 72 5.11 -16.35 -14.12
C LEU A 72 6.29 -15.51 -13.63
N ASN A 73 6.95 -14.77 -14.52
CA ASN A 73 8.05 -13.87 -14.11
C ASN A 73 7.50 -12.66 -13.36
N ALA A 74 6.46 -12.03 -13.89
CA ALA A 74 5.78 -10.94 -13.20
C ALA A 74 5.17 -11.40 -11.85
N ARG A 75 4.59 -12.62 -11.80
CA ARG A 75 4.12 -13.24 -10.56
C ARG A 75 5.23 -13.42 -9.53
N ALA A 76 6.38 -13.92 -9.96
CA ALA A 76 7.52 -14.14 -9.07
C ALA A 76 8.02 -12.80 -8.48
N GLU A 77 8.16 -11.78 -9.30
CA GLU A 77 8.58 -10.44 -8.84
C GLU A 77 7.53 -9.79 -7.94
N PHE A 78 6.24 -9.91 -8.28
CA PHE A 78 5.15 -9.42 -7.43
C PHE A 78 5.15 -10.11 -6.05
N ALA A 79 5.28 -11.45 -6.02
CA ALA A 79 5.34 -12.22 -4.79
C ALA A 79 6.58 -11.87 -3.95
N TRP A 80 7.71 -11.58 -4.61
CA TRP A 80 8.92 -11.14 -3.91
C TRP A 80 8.74 -9.73 -3.34
N ALA A 81 8.14 -8.81 -4.08
CA ALA A 81 7.80 -7.47 -3.60
C ALA A 81 6.86 -7.52 -2.37
N ALA A 82 5.85 -8.40 -2.39
CA ALA A 82 4.98 -8.64 -1.24
C ALA A 82 5.76 -9.15 -0.03
N THR A 83 6.70 -10.07 -0.24
CA THR A 83 7.57 -10.59 0.83
C THR A 83 8.44 -9.49 1.42
N LEU A 84 9.06 -8.65 0.59
CA LEU A 84 9.92 -7.55 1.04
C LEU A 84 9.16 -6.50 1.84
N ALA A 85 7.92 -6.21 1.48
CA ALA A 85 7.10 -5.23 2.17
C ALA A 85 6.82 -5.57 3.65
N LEU A 86 6.84 -6.88 4.02
CA LEU A 86 6.44 -7.32 5.36
C LEU A 86 7.45 -8.25 6.06
N ASN A 87 8.57 -8.60 5.46
CA ASN A 87 9.59 -9.45 6.10
C ASN A 87 10.53 -8.68 7.06
N GLY A 88 10.34 -7.39 7.21
CA GLY A 88 11.14 -6.51 8.07
C GLY A 88 12.32 -5.85 7.36
N LEU A 89 12.70 -6.24 6.14
CA LEU A 89 13.86 -5.68 5.46
C LEU A 89 13.70 -4.17 5.19
N THR A 90 12.51 -3.74 4.80
CA THR A 90 12.18 -2.32 4.56
C THR A 90 12.04 -1.50 5.84
N HIS A 91 12.17 -2.13 7.01
CA HIS A 91 12.04 -1.51 8.33
C HIS A 91 13.33 -1.61 9.15
N LEU A 92 14.42 -2.09 8.57
CA LEU A 92 15.69 -2.23 9.29
C LEU A 92 16.35 -0.86 9.52
N GLY A 93 16.79 -0.63 10.76
CA GLY A 93 17.53 0.56 11.13
C GLY A 93 16.69 1.84 11.16
N ILE A 94 15.36 1.73 11.12
CA ILE A 94 14.41 2.84 11.23
C ILE A 94 13.83 2.91 12.64
N SER A 95 13.52 4.10 13.16
CA SER A 95 12.83 4.27 14.46
C SER A 95 12.57 5.74 14.77
N PRO A 96 11.50 6.05 15.53
CA PRO A 96 10.25 5.32 15.62
C PRO A 96 9.42 5.46 14.35
N TYR A 97 8.43 4.61 14.16
CA TYR A 97 7.48 4.69 13.03
C TYR A 97 6.12 4.12 13.43
N GLY A 98 5.09 4.39 12.62
CA GLY A 98 3.73 3.91 12.83
C GLY A 98 3.09 3.38 11.55
N PHE A 99 1.90 2.77 11.71
CA PHE A 99 1.08 2.21 10.63
C PHE A 99 -0.31 2.88 10.58
N PRO A 100 -0.40 4.22 10.38
CA PRO A 100 -1.66 4.94 10.48
C PRO A 100 -2.71 4.50 9.44
N ASN A 101 -2.31 4.17 8.21
CA ASN A 101 -3.26 3.71 7.20
C ASN A 101 -3.89 2.38 7.60
N HIS A 102 -3.08 1.43 8.07
CA HIS A 102 -3.56 0.15 8.55
C HIS A 102 -4.45 0.29 9.79
N MET A 103 -4.08 1.15 10.75
CA MET A 103 -4.90 1.37 11.96
C MET A 103 -6.29 1.89 11.60
N ILE A 104 -6.39 2.87 10.69
CA ILE A 104 -7.68 3.39 10.23
C ILE A 104 -8.45 2.32 9.45
N GLU A 105 -7.75 1.59 8.57
CA GLU A 105 -8.37 0.57 7.72
C GLU A 105 -8.89 -0.62 8.53
N HIS A 106 -8.18 -1.05 9.56
CA HIS A 106 -8.65 -2.13 10.44
C HIS A 106 -10.00 -1.79 11.08
N SER A 107 -10.21 -0.54 11.47
CA SER A 107 -11.51 -0.08 11.98
C SER A 107 -12.58 -0.10 10.88
N MET A 108 -12.21 0.27 9.65
CA MET A 108 -13.11 0.22 8.49
C MET A 108 -13.52 -1.22 8.17
N SER A 109 -12.57 -2.15 8.05
CA SER A 109 -12.84 -3.55 7.77
C SER A 109 -13.64 -4.22 8.88
N ALA A 110 -13.36 -3.89 10.14
CA ALA A 110 -14.08 -4.46 11.29
C ALA A 110 -15.59 -4.11 11.30
N ILE A 111 -15.96 -2.92 10.82
CA ILE A 111 -17.33 -2.42 10.81
C ILE A 111 -18.04 -2.75 9.50
N SER A 112 -17.35 -2.62 8.36
CA SER A 112 -17.99 -2.66 7.03
C SER A 112 -17.68 -3.92 6.22
N ASP A 113 -16.83 -4.84 6.74
CA ASP A 113 -16.39 -6.08 6.07
C ASP A 113 -15.85 -5.84 4.64
N VAL A 114 -15.22 -4.67 4.42
CA VAL A 114 -14.60 -4.35 3.14
C VAL A 114 -13.28 -5.13 3.00
N PRO A 115 -12.91 -5.56 1.78
CA PRO A 115 -11.61 -6.19 1.55
C PRO A 115 -10.47 -5.24 1.94
N HIS A 116 -9.54 -5.71 2.77
CA HIS A 116 -8.48 -4.90 3.38
C HIS A 116 -7.74 -3.99 2.40
N GLY A 117 -7.22 -4.53 1.30
CA GLY A 117 -6.51 -3.73 0.30
C GLY A 117 -7.41 -2.74 -0.45
N ALA A 118 -8.73 -3.00 -0.54
CA ALA A 118 -9.69 -2.04 -1.08
C ALA A 118 -9.88 -0.85 -0.13
N GLY A 119 -9.96 -1.10 1.19
CA GLY A 119 -9.97 -0.06 2.21
C GLY A 119 -8.71 0.79 2.18
N LEU A 120 -7.54 0.16 2.12
CA LEU A 120 -6.24 0.85 2.04
C LEU A 120 -6.13 1.75 0.80
N SER A 121 -6.63 1.34 -0.37
CA SER A 121 -6.57 2.18 -1.57
C SER A 121 -7.40 3.47 -1.48
N VAL A 122 -8.40 3.50 -0.60
CA VAL A 122 -9.19 4.70 -0.30
C VAL A 122 -8.52 5.58 0.75
N ILE A 123 -8.05 4.95 1.86
CA ILE A 123 -7.48 5.67 3.00
C ILE A 123 -6.13 6.29 2.65
N MET A 124 -5.26 5.53 1.99
CA MET A 124 -3.86 5.90 1.76
C MET A 124 -3.69 7.26 1.08
N PRO A 125 -4.32 7.58 -0.09
CA PRO A 125 -4.17 8.89 -0.71
C PRO A 125 -4.74 10.03 0.16
N ALA A 126 -5.83 9.80 0.90
CA ALA A 126 -6.43 10.79 1.78
C ALA A 126 -5.54 11.09 2.98
N TRP A 127 -4.98 10.05 3.61
CA TRP A 127 -4.02 10.21 4.69
C TRP A 127 -2.74 10.91 4.22
N MET A 128 -2.20 10.53 3.07
CA MET A 128 -1.03 11.16 2.49
C MET A 128 -1.25 12.65 2.25
N GLN A 129 -2.43 13.04 1.73
CA GLN A 129 -2.81 14.43 1.52
C GLN A 129 -2.82 15.23 2.83
N TRP A 130 -3.31 14.63 3.91
CA TRP A 130 -3.32 15.27 5.23
C TRP A 130 -1.92 15.35 5.86
N TYR A 131 -1.14 14.26 5.76
CA TYR A 131 0.13 14.14 6.49
C TYR A 131 1.32 14.81 5.79
N GLN A 132 1.24 15.10 4.49
CA GLN A 132 2.39 15.57 3.70
C GLN A 132 3.07 16.83 4.25
N SER A 133 2.32 17.71 4.91
CA SER A 133 2.87 18.92 5.54
C SER A 133 3.84 18.64 6.68
N GLN A 134 3.75 17.45 7.30
CA GLN A 134 4.64 17.02 8.37
C GLN A 134 6.01 16.54 7.85
N ARG A 135 6.06 16.04 6.62
CA ARG A 135 7.26 15.45 6.00
C ARG A 135 7.42 15.89 4.53
N PRO A 136 7.42 17.20 4.22
CA PRO A 136 7.32 17.68 2.84
C PRO A 136 8.45 17.18 1.93
N ALA A 137 9.68 17.05 2.45
CA ALA A 137 10.80 16.54 1.68
C ALA A 137 10.61 15.08 1.25
N GLN A 138 10.05 14.24 2.14
CA GLN A 138 9.82 12.83 1.85
C GLN A 138 8.68 12.62 0.86
N PHE A 139 7.61 13.41 0.94
CA PHE A 139 6.53 13.35 -0.04
C PHE A 139 6.97 13.87 -1.41
N LYS A 140 7.82 14.90 -1.46
CA LYS A 140 8.44 15.35 -2.71
C LYS A 140 9.35 14.26 -3.30
N ARG A 141 10.15 13.56 -2.46
CA ARG A 141 10.98 12.43 -2.88
C ARG A 141 10.12 11.30 -3.45
N PHE A 142 9.04 10.92 -2.77
CA PHE A 142 8.08 9.92 -3.27
C PHE A 142 7.57 10.28 -4.67
N ALA A 143 7.08 11.51 -4.86
CA ALA A 143 6.58 11.97 -6.14
C ALA A 143 7.65 11.85 -7.24
N LYS A 144 8.88 12.27 -6.92
CA LYS A 144 10.00 12.24 -7.85
C LYS A 144 10.45 10.83 -8.20
N GLU A 145 10.68 10.00 -7.19
CA GLU A 145 11.28 8.67 -7.38
C GLU A 145 10.29 7.64 -7.94
N ILE A 146 9.01 7.75 -7.60
CA ILE A 146 7.99 6.79 -8.06
C ILE A 146 7.38 7.21 -9.39
N PHE A 147 7.05 8.49 -9.55
CA PHE A 147 6.29 8.99 -10.70
C PHE A 147 7.03 10.00 -11.59
N GLY A 148 8.24 10.43 -11.21
CA GLY A 148 9.02 11.43 -11.95
C GLY A 148 8.46 12.86 -11.84
N LEU A 149 7.64 13.14 -10.80
CA LEU A 149 6.94 14.40 -10.58
C LEU A 149 7.68 15.27 -9.56
N ASP A 150 7.53 16.59 -9.67
CA ASP A 150 8.33 17.53 -8.88
C ASP A 150 7.66 18.03 -7.60
N ASN A 151 6.39 17.74 -7.39
CA ASN A 151 5.68 18.13 -6.18
C ASN A 151 4.90 16.97 -5.53
N ALA A 152 4.62 17.09 -4.23
CA ALA A 152 3.99 16.06 -3.42
C ALA A 152 2.53 15.79 -3.84
N ASP A 153 1.75 16.86 -4.09
CA ASP A 153 0.32 16.73 -4.46
C ASP A 153 0.15 15.93 -5.76
N ASP A 154 0.97 16.22 -6.77
CA ASP A 154 0.95 15.48 -8.04
C ASP A 154 1.33 14.01 -7.84
N GLY A 155 2.29 13.71 -6.95
CA GLY A 155 2.66 12.34 -6.62
C GLY A 155 1.54 11.55 -5.93
N ILE A 156 0.85 12.19 -4.98
CA ILE A 156 -0.32 11.61 -4.30
C ILE A 156 -1.45 11.38 -5.30
N GLN A 157 -1.72 12.37 -6.15
CA GLN A 157 -2.76 12.24 -7.17
C GLN A 157 -2.42 11.18 -8.22
N ALA A 158 -1.14 11.02 -8.57
CA ALA A 158 -0.68 9.96 -9.48
C ALA A 158 -0.93 8.57 -8.88
N LEU A 159 -0.65 8.37 -7.58
CA LEU A 159 -0.95 7.11 -6.89
C LEU A 159 -2.46 6.83 -6.89
N LYS A 160 -3.29 7.82 -6.54
CA LYS A 160 -4.76 7.70 -6.57
C LYS A 160 -5.28 7.35 -7.96
N SER A 161 -4.75 8.01 -8.98
CA SER A 161 -5.12 7.76 -10.38
C SER A 161 -4.68 6.37 -10.84
N TRP A 162 -3.55 5.87 -10.33
CA TRP A 162 -3.11 4.51 -10.60
C TRP A 162 -4.03 3.48 -9.94
N PHE A 163 -4.48 3.70 -8.71
CA PHE A 163 -5.49 2.86 -8.06
C PHE A 163 -6.79 2.79 -8.87
N ASP A 164 -7.30 3.94 -9.33
CA ASP A 164 -8.47 4.00 -10.21
C ASP A 164 -8.23 3.22 -11.52
N LYS A 165 -7.08 3.42 -12.16
CA LYS A 165 -6.67 2.72 -13.39
C LYS A 165 -6.67 1.20 -13.23
N ILE A 166 -6.18 0.66 -12.13
CA ILE A 166 -6.15 -0.79 -11.89
C ILE A 166 -7.49 -1.34 -11.40
N GLY A 167 -8.42 -0.47 -11.02
CA GLY A 167 -9.80 -0.80 -10.64
C GLY A 167 -9.99 -1.07 -9.15
N THR A 168 -9.12 -0.52 -8.27
CA THR A 168 -9.42 -0.48 -6.84
C THR A 168 -10.34 0.69 -6.52
N PRO A 169 -11.17 0.61 -5.45
CA PRO A 169 -11.92 1.77 -4.97
C PRO A 169 -11.00 2.95 -4.62
N THR A 170 -11.47 4.17 -4.90
CA THR A 170 -10.76 5.42 -4.58
C THR A 170 -11.61 6.40 -3.78
N SER A 171 -12.79 5.93 -3.30
CA SER A 171 -13.71 6.71 -2.47
C SER A 171 -14.52 5.79 -1.54
N LEU A 172 -14.94 6.32 -0.39
CA LEU A 172 -15.82 5.63 0.56
C LEU A 172 -17.14 5.20 -0.10
N LYS A 173 -17.67 6.02 -1.00
CA LYS A 173 -18.89 5.72 -1.75
C LYS A 173 -18.75 4.43 -2.58
N GLN A 174 -17.59 4.19 -3.21
CA GLN A 174 -17.33 2.96 -3.98
C GLN A 174 -17.24 1.72 -3.08
N LEU A 175 -16.92 1.90 -1.79
CA LEU A 175 -16.94 0.84 -0.77
C LEU A 175 -18.33 0.63 -0.15
N GLY A 176 -19.32 1.46 -0.52
CA GLY A 176 -20.66 1.40 0.06
C GLY A 176 -20.76 1.98 1.48
N ILE A 177 -19.77 2.76 1.90
CA ILE A 177 -19.72 3.38 3.23
C ILE A 177 -20.48 4.71 3.15
N ASP A 178 -21.53 4.82 3.94
CA ASP A 178 -22.33 6.02 4.15
C ASP A 178 -21.85 6.83 5.37
N ASP A 179 -22.50 7.97 5.62
CA ASP A 179 -22.10 8.88 6.71
C ASP A 179 -22.30 8.26 8.11
N GLU A 180 -23.29 7.38 8.29
CA GLU A 180 -23.56 6.70 9.57
C GLU A 180 -22.46 5.69 9.85
N THR A 181 -22.16 4.83 8.90
CA THR A 181 -21.06 3.85 8.97
C THR A 181 -19.71 4.55 9.15
N LEU A 182 -19.48 5.67 8.45
CA LEU A 182 -18.26 6.46 8.61
C LEU A 182 -18.09 7.00 10.04
N ALA A 183 -19.18 7.45 10.67
CA ALA A 183 -19.12 7.92 12.06
C ALA A 183 -18.72 6.80 13.03
N GLU A 184 -19.21 5.59 12.83
CA GLU A 184 -18.82 4.40 13.63
C GLU A 184 -17.35 4.04 13.43
N ILE A 185 -16.87 4.11 12.18
CA ILE A 185 -15.46 3.84 11.85
C ILE A 185 -14.55 4.85 12.55
N ILE A 186 -14.91 6.13 12.53
CA ILE A 186 -14.14 7.21 13.19
C ILE A 186 -14.09 6.99 14.70
N GLU A 187 -15.22 6.65 15.32
CA GLU A 187 -15.28 6.37 16.75
C GLU A 187 -14.42 5.16 17.13
N ASN A 188 -14.47 4.08 16.36
CA ASN A 188 -13.65 2.90 16.57
C ASN A 188 -12.15 3.20 16.41
N ALA A 189 -11.77 3.90 15.34
CA ALA A 189 -10.38 4.25 15.08
C ALA A 189 -9.78 5.19 16.15
N ALA A 190 -10.60 6.02 16.80
CA ALA A 190 -10.15 6.89 17.88
C ALA A 190 -9.89 6.16 19.20
N GLN A 191 -10.32 4.91 19.34
CA GLN A 191 -10.13 4.07 20.54
C GLN A 191 -8.93 3.11 20.43
N THR A 192 -8.34 2.97 19.23
CA THR A 192 -7.18 2.11 18.95
C THR A 192 -5.89 2.91 18.89
#